data_1758300eaccd41a131deefad2811f30b
#
_entry.id   1758300eaccd41a131deefad2811f30b
#
_cell.length_a   1.000
_cell.length_b   1.000
_cell.length_c   1.000
_cell.angle_alpha   90.00
_cell.angle_beta   90.00
_cell.angle_gamma   90.00
#
_symmetry.space_group_name_H-M   'P 1'
#
loop_
_entity.id
_entity.type
_entity.pdbx_description
1 polymer ?
#
loop_
_entity_poly.entity_id
_entity_poly.type
_entity_poly.pdbx_seq_one_letter_code
_entity_poly.pdbx_strand_id
1 'polypeptide(L)'
;MENRFPRWVGLGRVLLFFILCAVLLATTAPIERQIHGLPPGLFTATVASLATLVLTVAFVRWEGLRLEDVGAAISRKSPLRFGIGFLLGVLLVAAHVSIEALAGHVRWVRSEGVGLPEIATSMIVYVLLSCREELAFHGYPLRRLYSLFGLLSAQLIVALVFAVEHVAGGSTWENALFGAGVGSLLFGMAAIATRGLALPIGLHAAWNLGDWLHGGKDMSGLWRPVIVEGFQSRADRAGMIGYVVVMLAATLGFWWWHRKATGAGR
;
A
#
# COMPACT_ATOMS: atom_id res chain seq x y z
N MET A 1 -11.70 7.72 -19.75
CA MET A 1 -12.15 6.38 -20.22
C MET A 1 -13.62 6.50 -20.57
N GLU A 2 -14.00 6.36 -21.84
CA GLU A 2 -15.40 6.29 -22.23
C GLU A 2 -16.01 4.97 -21.80
N ASN A 3 -17.22 5.02 -21.21
CA ASN A 3 -17.93 3.83 -20.77
C ASN A 3 -18.57 3.11 -21.96
N ARG A 4 -17.82 2.21 -22.64
CA ARG A 4 -18.32 1.37 -23.74
C ARG A 4 -19.37 0.33 -23.29
N PHE A 5 -19.50 0.08 -21.98
CA PHE A 5 -20.37 -0.94 -21.39
C PHE A 5 -21.20 -0.36 -20.26
N PRO A 6 -22.36 -0.98 -19.91
CA PRO A 6 -23.14 -0.63 -18.73
C PRO A 6 -22.28 -0.67 -17.46
N ARG A 7 -22.58 0.21 -16.49
CA ARG A 7 -21.81 0.34 -15.23
C ARG A 7 -21.66 -0.98 -14.48
N TRP A 8 -22.68 -1.82 -14.48
CA TRP A 8 -22.67 -3.13 -13.79
C TRP A 8 -21.65 -4.11 -14.41
N VAL A 9 -21.42 -4.05 -15.75
CA VAL A 9 -20.39 -4.87 -16.41
C VAL A 9 -19.00 -4.43 -15.97
N GLY A 10 -18.75 -3.12 -15.90
CA GLY A 10 -17.49 -2.59 -15.40
C GLY A 10 -17.24 -2.96 -13.94
N LEU A 11 -18.27 -2.87 -13.09
CA LEU A 11 -18.19 -3.32 -11.70
C LEU A 11 -17.91 -4.82 -11.59
N GLY A 12 -18.61 -5.65 -12.35
CA GLY A 12 -18.39 -7.10 -12.36
C GLY A 12 -16.95 -7.48 -12.75
N ARG A 13 -16.35 -6.76 -13.71
CA ARG A 13 -14.93 -6.97 -14.09
C ARG A 13 -13.97 -6.56 -12.97
N VAL A 14 -14.21 -5.43 -12.31
CA VAL A 14 -13.40 -5.01 -11.15
C VAL A 14 -13.49 -6.03 -10.02
N LEU A 15 -14.68 -6.53 -9.71
CA LEU A 15 -14.86 -7.57 -8.69
C LEU A 15 -14.14 -8.86 -9.06
N LEU A 16 -14.25 -9.30 -10.32
CA LEU A 16 -13.52 -10.47 -10.82
C LEU A 16 -12.00 -10.28 -10.69
N PHE A 17 -11.49 -9.09 -11.00
CA PHE A 17 -10.08 -8.78 -10.86
C PHE A 17 -9.62 -8.89 -9.40
N PHE A 18 -10.36 -8.31 -8.45
CA PHE A 18 -10.06 -8.42 -7.02
C PHE A 18 -10.07 -9.87 -6.54
N ILE A 19 -11.09 -10.65 -6.93
CA ILE A 19 -11.18 -12.07 -6.57
C ILE A 19 -9.96 -12.84 -7.08
N LEU A 20 -9.56 -12.64 -8.33
CA LEU A 20 -8.41 -13.32 -8.91
C LEU A 20 -7.10 -12.91 -8.21
N CYS A 21 -6.91 -11.63 -7.86
CA CYS A 21 -5.75 -11.18 -7.09
C CYS A 21 -5.72 -11.80 -5.69
N ALA A 22 -6.88 -11.88 -5.01
CA ALA A 22 -7.00 -12.51 -3.69
C ALA A 22 -6.71 -14.01 -3.74
N VAL A 23 -7.23 -14.73 -4.74
CA VAL A 23 -6.96 -16.16 -4.94
C VAL A 23 -5.47 -16.42 -5.20
N LEU A 24 -4.82 -15.58 -6.02
CA LEU A 24 -3.38 -15.70 -6.27
C LEU A 24 -2.57 -15.53 -4.99
N LEU A 25 -2.90 -14.55 -4.16
CA LEU A 25 -2.22 -14.36 -2.88
C LEU A 25 -2.48 -15.53 -1.91
N ALA A 26 -3.74 -15.95 -1.79
CA ALA A 26 -4.15 -17.05 -0.93
C ALA A 26 -3.53 -18.39 -1.31
N THR A 27 -3.15 -18.59 -2.58
CA THR A 27 -2.49 -19.83 -3.06
C THR A 27 -0.97 -19.76 -2.94
N THR A 28 -0.35 -18.60 -3.11
CA THR A 28 1.12 -18.48 -3.07
C THR A 28 1.69 -18.57 -1.65
N ALA A 29 1.03 -18.00 -0.65
CA ALA A 29 1.51 -18.00 0.73
C ALA A 29 1.62 -19.41 1.37
N PRO A 30 0.65 -20.33 1.20
CA PRO A 30 0.82 -21.71 1.66
C PRO A 30 1.93 -22.49 0.94
N ILE A 31 2.16 -22.22 -0.35
CA ILE A 31 3.24 -22.84 -1.12
C ILE A 31 4.60 -22.43 -0.57
N GLU A 32 4.78 -21.13 -0.25
CA GLU A 32 6.03 -20.63 0.31
C GLU A 32 6.41 -21.34 1.61
N ARG A 33 5.45 -21.66 2.48
CA ARG A 33 5.70 -22.36 3.74
C ARG A 33 6.31 -23.76 3.57
N GLN A 34 6.22 -24.33 2.36
CA GLN A 34 6.80 -25.63 2.02
C GLN A 34 8.20 -25.51 1.39
N ILE A 35 8.63 -24.28 1.07
CA ILE A 35 9.93 -24.03 0.44
C ILE A 35 10.93 -23.63 1.53
N HIS A 36 11.92 -24.51 1.76
CA HIS A 36 12.98 -24.22 2.73
C HIS A 36 14.14 -23.45 2.10
N GLY A 37 14.80 -22.60 2.89
CA GLY A 37 16.01 -21.89 2.49
C GLY A 37 15.80 -20.58 1.74
N LEU A 38 14.57 -20.17 1.49
CA LEU A 38 14.25 -18.84 0.98
C LEU A 38 13.96 -17.87 2.13
N PRO A 39 14.34 -16.58 1.97
CA PRO A 39 13.91 -15.54 2.90
C PRO A 39 12.38 -15.45 2.96
N PRO A 40 11.80 -15.26 4.17
CA PRO A 40 10.36 -15.19 4.34
C PRO A 40 9.72 -14.09 3.49
N GLY A 41 8.61 -14.41 2.84
CA GLY A 41 7.84 -13.50 1.99
C GLY A 41 8.40 -13.31 0.58
N LEU A 42 9.63 -13.72 0.28
CA LEU A 42 10.27 -13.43 -1.02
C LEU A 42 9.58 -14.17 -2.19
N PHE A 43 9.26 -15.45 -2.01
CA PHE A 43 8.57 -16.22 -3.05
C PHE A 43 7.16 -15.65 -3.30
N THR A 44 6.38 -15.47 -2.25
CA THR A 44 5.01 -14.92 -2.34
C THR A 44 5.03 -13.52 -2.96
N ALA A 45 5.91 -12.63 -2.50
CA ALA A 45 6.03 -11.29 -3.04
C ALA A 45 6.37 -11.29 -4.53
N THR A 46 7.29 -12.15 -4.95
CA THR A 46 7.71 -12.24 -6.36
C THR A 46 6.60 -12.80 -7.24
N VAL A 47 6.08 -13.98 -6.89
CA VAL A 47 5.07 -14.67 -7.71
C VAL A 47 3.77 -13.88 -7.76
N ALA A 48 3.28 -13.37 -6.61
CA ALA A 48 2.05 -12.59 -6.58
C ALA A 48 2.19 -11.26 -7.34
N SER A 49 3.35 -10.60 -7.30
CA SER A 49 3.58 -9.36 -8.08
C SER A 49 3.56 -9.62 -9.58
N LEU A 50 4.27 -10.64 -10.04
CA LEU A 50 4.31 -11.02 -11.45
C LEU A 50 2.91 -11.44 -11.95
N ALA A 51 2.21 -12.27 -11.19
CA ALA A 51 0.87 -12.72 -11.54
C ALA A 51 -0.13 -11.56 -11.57
N THR A 52 -0.06 -10.62 -10.61
CA THR A 52 -0.91 -9.42 -10.59
C THR A 52 -0.60 -8.50 -11.78
N LEU A 53 0.66 -8.38 -12.18
CA LEU A 53 1.03 -7.65 -13.39
C LEU A 53 0.43 -8.31 -14.65
N VAL A 54 0.51 -9.63 -14.78
CA VAL A 54 -0.09 -10.37 -15.88
C VAL A 54 -1.61 -10.17 -15.91
N LEU A 55 -2.28 -10.27 -14.76
CA LEU A 55 -3.72 -9.99 -14.66
C LEU A 55 -4.04 -8.53 -15.07
N THR A 56 -3.25 -7.57 -14.59
CA THR A 56 -3.44 -6.16 -14.99
C THR A 56 -3.36 -6.00 -16.50
N VAL A 57 -2.35 -6.59 -17.15
CA VAL A 57 -2.20 -6.55 -18.61
C VAL A 57 -3.38 -7.22 -19.30
N ALA A 58 -3.84 -8.37 -18.80
CA ALA A 58 -4.96 -9.11 -19.38
C ALA A 58 -6.27 -8.31 -19.32
N PHE A 59 -6.60 -7.72 -18.16
CA PHE A 59 -7.82 -6.93 -17.97
C PHE A 59 -7.80 -5.61 -18.75
N VAL A 60 -6.65 -4.94 -18.77
CA VAL A 60 -6.43 -3.73 -19.57
C VAL A 60 -6.68 -4.02 -21.05
N ARG A 61 -6.11 -5.11 -21.60
CA ARG A 61 -6.34 -5.54 -22.97
C ARG A 61 -7.79 -5.96 -23.24
N TRP A 62 -8.40 -6.69 -22.30
CA TRP A 62 -9.81 -7.10 -22.41
C TRP A 62 -10.77 -5.91 -22.51
N GLU A 63 -10.46 -4.80 -21.83
CA GLU A 63 -11.27 -3.57 -21.92
C GLU A 63 -10.85 -2.64 -23.08
N GLY A 64 -9.83 -2.99 -23.86
CA GLY A 64 -9.31 -2.14 -24.94
C GLY A 64 -8.60 -0.90 -24.42
N LEU A 65 -8.08 -0.96 -23.18
CA LEU A 65 -7.31 0.10 -22.52
C LEU A 65 -5.81 -0.07 -22.76
N ARG A 66 -5.02 0.93 -22.38
CA ARG A 66 -3.56 0.89 -22.36
C ARG A 66 -3.07 0.93 -20.91
N LEU A 67 -1.85 0.47 -20.66
CA LEU A 67 -1.24 0.51 -19.33
C LEU A 67 -1.11 1.94 -18.77
N GLU A 68 -0.96 2.93 -19.66
CA GLU A 68 -0.97 4.35 -19.29
C GLU A 68 -2.31 4.77 -18.66
N ASP A 69 -3.43 4.25 -19.18
CA ASP A 69 -4.77 4.62 -18.73
C ASP A 69 -5.03 4.18 -17.28
N VAL A 70 -4.34 3.13 -16.84
CA VAL A 70 -4.41 2.60 -15.48
C VAL A 70 -3.18 2.97 -14.62
N GLY A 71 -2.27 3.79 -15.14
CA GLY A 71 -1.08 4.25 -14.45
C GLY A 71 0.03 3.20 -14.28
N ALA A 72 -0.10 2.03 -14.92
CA ALA A 72 0.84 0.91 -14.80
C ALA A 72 1.98 0.95 -15.84
N ALA A 73 2.02 1.94 -16.71
CA ALA A 73 3.09 2.06 -17.70
C ALA A 73 4.40 2.54 -17.05
N ILE A 74 5.49 1.89 -17.42
CA ILE A 74 6.83 2.29 -17.03
C ILE A 74 7.35 3.37 -18.00
N SER A 75 7.91 4.44 -17.48
CA SER A 75 8.49 5.54 -18.22
C SER A 75 9.90 5.88 -17.72
N ARG A 76 10.65 6.68 -18.48
CA ARG A 76 11.98 7.18 -18.04
C ARG A 76 11.92 7.97 -16.73
N LYS A 77 10.74 8.50 -16.35
CA LYS A 77 10.53 9.23 -15.09
C LYS A 77 10.13 8.31 -13.93
N SER A 78 9.83 7.03 -14.18
CA SER A 78 9.37 6.10 -13.14
C SER A 78 10.40 5.91 -12.01
N PRO A 79 11.72 5.74 -12.27
CA PRO A 79 12.70 5.62 -11.19
C PRO A 79 12.76 6.87 -10.29
N LEU A 80 12.73 8.07 -10.88
CA LEU A 80 12.72 9.32 -10.13
C LEU A 80 11.44 9.46 -9.28
N ARG A 81 10.28 9.13 -9.87
CA ARG A 81 8.99 9.16 -9.14
C ARG A 81 8.97 8.18 -7.98
N PHE A 82 9.49 6.96 -8.19
CA PHE A 82 9.66 5.98 -7.13
C PHE A 82 10.55 6.54 -6.01
N GLY A 83 11.70 7.10 -6.33
CA GLY A 83 12.63 7.69 -5.35
C GLY A 83 12.01 8.84 -4.57
N ILE A 84 11.24 9.73 -5.22
CA ILE A 84 10.48 10.79 -4.55
C ILE A 84 9.43 10.18 -3.60
N GLY A 85 8.67 9.19 -4.07
CA GLY A 85 7.69 8.49 -3.23
C GLY A 85 8.34 7.83 -2.03
N PHE A 86 9.46 7.14 -2.25
CA PHE A 86 10.22 6.49 -1.19
C PHE A 86 10.72 7.49 -0.13
N LEU A 87 11.27 8.62 -0.55
CA LEU A 87 11.70 9.68 0.36
C LEU A 87 10.53 10.26 1.17
N LEU A 88 9.40 10.53 0.50
CA LEU A 88 8.18 10.98 1.19
C LEU A 88 7.70 9.92 2.21
N GLY A 89 7.72 8.64 1.86
CA GLY A 89 7.38 7.56 2.79
C GLY A 89 8.28 7.54 4.02
N VAL A 90 9.60 7.68 3.83
CA VAL A 90 10.56 7.80 4.94
C VAL A 90 10.22 8.98 5.86
N LEU A 91 9.86 10.14 5.30
CA LEU A 91 9.46 11.32 6.08
C LEU A 91 8.16 11.07 6.87
N LEU A 92 7.18 10.39 6.27
CA LEU A 92 5.93 10.04 6.97
C LEU A 92 6.18 9.04 8.12
N VAL A 93 7.03 8.02 7.89
CA VAL A 93 7.44 7.10 8.96
C VAL A 93 8.14 7.86 10.09
N ALA A 94 9.09 8.75 9.76
CA ALA A 94 9.78 9.54 10.76
C ALA A 94 8.82 10.42 11.57
N ALA A 95 7.83 11.03 10.92
CA ALA A 95 6.79 11.80 11.62
C ALA A 95 5.95 10.91 12.55
N HIS A 96 5.53 9.72 12.09
CA HIS A 96 4.77 8.78 12.88
C HIS A 96 5.54 8.28 14.11
N VAL A 97 6.77 7.82 13.93
CA VAL A 97 7.66 7.37 15.01
C VAL A 97 7.94 8.49 16.01
N SER A 98 8.06 9.74 15.55
CA SER A 98 8.21 10.91 16.42
C SER A 98 6.97 11.13 17.31
N ILE A 99 5.77 10.95 16.77
CA ILE A 99 4.52 11.04 17.54
C ILE A 99 4.48 9.93 18.60
N GLU A 100 4.83 8.70 18.24
CA GLU A 100 4.91 7.57 19.19
C GLU A 100 5.92 7.83 20.32
N ALA A 101 7.11 8.33 19.96
CA ALA A 101 8.14 8.66 20.95
C ALA A 101 7.67 9.73 21.95
N LEU A 102 7.08 10.81 21.44
CA LEU A 102 6.70 11.98 22.23
C LEU A 102 5.41 11.76 23.06
N ALA A 103 4.42 11.08 22.47
CA ALA A 103 3.10 10.93 23.08
C ALA A 103 2.87 9.55 23.69
N GLY A 104 3.52 8.51 23.16
CA GLY A 104 3.30 7.10 23.55
C GLY A 104 4.19 6.61 24.70
N HIS A 105 5.19 7.37 25.12
CA HIS A 105 6.24 6.88 26.05
C HIS A 105 6.95 5.62 25.52
N VAL A 106 7.21 5.58 24.24
CA VAL A 106 7.91 4.50 23.54
C VAL A 106 9.35 4.90 23.31
N ARG A 107 10.27 3.97 23.57
CA ARG A 107 11.66 4.05 23.14
C ARG A 107 12.01 2.80 22.34
N TRP A 108 13.03 2.88 21.52
CA TRP A 108 13.46 1.74 20.70
C TRP A 108 14.82 1.25 21.16
N VAL A 109 14.96 -0.07 21.21
CA VAL A 109 16.24 -0.75 21.44
C VAL A 109 16.56 -1.59 20.22
N ARG A 110 17.85 -1.68 19.87
CA ARG A 110 18.28 -2.45 18.72
C ARG A 110 18.02 -3.93 18.94
N SER A 111 17.45 -4.60 17.93
CA SER A 111 17.25 -6.04 17.93
C SER A 111 18.59 -6.76 17.67
N GLU A 112 18.80 -7.88 18.32
CA GLU A 112 19.93 -8.75 18.05
C GLU A 112 19.68 -9.58 16.78
N GLY A 113 20.73 -9.91 16.03
CA GLY A 113 20.65 -10.78 14.86
C GLY A 113 20.09 -10.14 13.57
N VAL A 114 19.73 -8.85 13.58
CA VAL A 114 19.29 -8.13 12.40
C VAL A 114 20.43 -7.26 11.85
N GLY A 115 20.86 -7.56 10.63
CA GLY A 115 21.95 -6.88 9.94
C GLY A 115 21.59 -6.42 8.53
N LEU A 116 22.61 -6.11 7.74
CA LEU A 116 22.43 -5.64 6.36
C LEU A 116 21.71 -6.66 5.44
N PRO A 117 21.97 -7.99 5.56
CA PRO A 117 21.27 -8.97 4.72
C PRO A 117 19.75 -8.96 4.95
N GLU A 118 19.29 -8.90 6.22
CA GLU A 118 17.89 -8.87 6.59
C GLU A 118 17.23 -7.58 6.12
N ILE A 119 17.92 -6.43 6.23
CA ILE A 119 17.42 -5.15 5.72
C ILE A 119 17.29 -5.18 4.20
N ALA A 120 18.31 -5.69 3.48
CA ALA A 120 18.28 -5.78 2.03
C ALA A 120 17.16 -6.70 1.53
N THR A 121 16.97 -7.85 2.19
CA THR A 121 15.90 -8.79 1.87
C THR A 121 14.54 -8.17 2.12
N SER A 122 14.32 -7.56 3.28
CA SER A 122 13.06 -6.88 3.63
C SER A 122 12.76 -5.74 2.66
N MET A 123 13.77 -4.97 2.23
CA MET A 123 13.61 -3.95 1.19
C MET A 123 13.07 -4.56 -0.11
N ILE A 124 13.66 -5.65 -0.60
CA ILE A 124 13.21 -6.32 -1.83
C ILE A 124 11.78 -6.82 -1.66
N VAL A 125 11.48 -7.51 -0.57
CA VAL A 125 10.15 -8.05 -0.27
C VAL A 125 9.10 -6.93 -0.22
N TYR A 126 9.36 -5.83 0.51
CA TYR A 126 8.40 -4.74 0.61
C TYR A 126 8.23 -3.94 -0.66
N VAL A 127 9.27 -3.80 -1.48
CA VAL A 127 9.11 -3.21 -2.83
C VAL A 127 8.22 -4.08 -3.71
N LEU A 128 8.43 -5.40 -3.71
CA LEU A 128 7.61 -6.34 -4.48
C LEU A 128 6.16 -6.38 -3.98
N LEU A 129 5.93 -6.47 -2.67
CA LEU A 129 4.57 -6.46 -2.11
C LEU A 129 3.86 -5.14 -2.41
N SER A 130 4.53 -4.00 -2.24
CA SER A 130 3.95 -2.70 -2.59
C SER A 130 3.65 -2.61 -4.08
N CYS A 131 4.50 -3.13 -4.95
CA CYS A 131 4.22 -3.22 -6.38
C CYS A 131 2.96 -4.06 -6.67
N ARG A 132 2.83 -5.23 -6.03
CA ARG A 132 1.64 -6.08 -6.11
C ARG A 132 0.38 -5.34 -5.66
N GLU A 133 0.43 -4.70 -4.50
CA GLU A 133 -0.74 -4.05 -3.92
C GLU A 133 -1.15 -2.80 -4.70
N GLU A 134 -0.19 -2.00 -5.16
CA GLU A 134 -0.49 -0.85 -6.00
C GLU A 134 -1.11 -1.25 -7.34
N LEU A 135 -0.65 -2.34 -7.96
CA LEU A 135 -1.26 -2.90 -9.18
C LEU A 135 -2.65 -3.45 -8.89
N ALA A 136 -2.81 -4.19 -7.78
CA ALA A 136 -4.07 -4.87 -7.44
C ALA A 136 -5.19 -3.90 -7.07
N PHE A 137 -4.87 -2.77 -6.43
CA PHE A 137 -5.87 -1.86 -5.85
C PHE A 137 -5.90 -0.49 -6.55
N HIS A 138 -4.74 0.14 -6.76
CA HIS A 138 -4.65 1.53 -7.22
C HIS A 138 -4.34 1.68 -8.72
N GLY A 139 -4.08 0.56 -9.41
CA GLY A 139 -3.97 0.50 -10.87
C GLY A 139 -5.33 0.44 -11.56
N TYR A 140 -5.63 -0.70 -12.20
CA TYR A 140 -6.86 -0.94 -12.95
C TYR A 140 -8.14 -0.71 -12.12
N PRO A 141 -8.31 -1.29 -10.91
CA PRO A 141 -9.57 -1.15 -10.17
C PRO A 141 -9.91 0.29 -9.81
N LEU A 142 -8.97 1.03 -9.21
CA LEU A 142 -9.20 2.41 -8.81
C LEU A 142 -9.61 3.29 -10.01
N ARG A 143 -8.89 3.16 -11.13
CA ARG A 143 -9.15 3.96 -12.34
C ARG A 143 -10.50 3.62 -12.95
N ARG A 144 -10.84 2.33 -12.96
CA ARG A 144 -12.12 1.87 -13.49
C ARG A 144 -13.28 2.32 -12.60
N LEU A 145 -13.18 2.14 -11.30
CA LEU A 145 -14.20 2.63 -10.35
C LEU A 145 -14.33 4.16 -10.40
N TYR A 146 -13.22 4.88 -10.55
CA TYR A 146 -13.25 6.34 -10.70
C TYR A 146 -14.06 6.77 -11.94
N SER A 147 -13.88 6.09 -13.06
CA SER A 147 -14.66 6.38 -14.27
C SER A 147 -16.14 6.03 -14.16
N LEU A 148 -16.50 5.10 -13.28
CA LEU A 148 -17.88 4.63 -13.09
C LEU A 148 -18.65 5.45 -12.04
N PHE A 149 -18.01 5.80 -10.92
CA PHE A 149 -18.66 6.29 -9.71
C PHE A 149 -18.04 7.57 -9.13
N GLY A 150 -17.01 8.13 -9.77
CA GLY A 150 -16.29 9.31 -9.27
C GLY A 150 -15.21 8.95 -8.25
N LEU A 151 -14.38 9.96 -7.92
CA LEU A 151 -13.17 9.78 -7.12
C LEU A 151 -13.44 9.27 -5.70
N LEU A 152 -14.37 9.91 -4.98
CA LEU A 152 -14.63 9.57 -3.58
C LEU A 152 -15.14 8.13 -3.45
N SER A 153 -16.13 7.75 -4.25
CA SER A 153 -16.68 6.38 -4.22
C SER A 153 -15.61 5.35 -4.59
N ALA A 154 -14.78 5.63 -5.61
CA ALA A 154 -13.70 4.74 -6.00
C ALA A 154 -12.68 4.53 -4.86
N GLN A 155 -12.25 5.61 -4.20
CA GLN A 155 -11.32 5.55 -3.08
C GLN A 155 -11.89 4.76 -1.90
N LEU A 156 -13.15 5.01 -1.53
CA LEU A 156 -13.77 4.31 -0.40
C LEU A 156 -13.97 2.81 -0.69
N ILE A 157 -14.41 2.46 -1.92
CA ILE A 157 -14.57 1.05 -2.31
C ILE A 157 -13.20 0.34 -2.27
N VAL A 158 -12.17 0.94 -2.87
CA VAL A 158 -10.83 0.35 -2.87
C VAL A 158 -10.27 0.21 -1.47
N ALA A 159 -10.39 1.24 -0.61
CA ALA A 159 -9.94 1.21 0.77
C ALA A 159 -10.65 0.11 1.58
N LEU A 160 -11.95 -0.08 1.36
CA LEU A 160 -12.71 -1.14 2.03
C LEU A 160 -12.26 -2.53 1.57
N VAL A 161 -12.09 -2.76 0.25
CA VAL A 161 -11.62 -4.05 -0.27
C VAL A 161 -10.20 -4.35 0.20
N PHE A 162 -9.33 -3.32 0.27
CA PHE A 162 -7.98 -3.44 0.82
C PHE A 162 -8.00 -3.83 2.31
N ALA A 163 -8.87 -3.21 3.11
CA ALA A 163 -9.06 -3.58 4.51
C ALA A 163 -9.57 -5.03 4.66
N VAL A 164 -10.55 -5.46 3.83
CA VAL A 164 -11.06 -6.84 3.83
C VAL A 164 -9.95 -7.85 3.50
N GLU A 165 -9.07 -7.56 2.55
CA GLU A 165 -7.91 -8.43 2.24
C GLU A 165 -6.99 -8.56 3.46
N HIS A 166 -6.75 -7.48 4.21
CA HIS A 166 -5.94 -7.51 5.43
C HIS A 166 -6.61 -8.31 6.55
N VAL A 167 -7.93 -8.21 6.71
CA VAL A 167 -8.67 -9.08 7.66
C VAL A 167 -8.55 -10.55 7.26
N ALA A 168 -8.69 -10.86 5.97
CA ALA A 168 -8.49 -12.23 5.47
C ALA A 168 -7.04 -12.73 5.68
N GLY A 169 -6.06 -11.81 5.72
CA GLY A 169 -4.66 -12.06 6.08
C GLY A 169 -4.38 -12.18 7.58
N GLY A 170 -5.40 -12.03 8.45
CA GLY A 170 -5.28 -12.19 9.90
C GLY A 170 -5.26 -10.88 10.71
N SER A 171 -5.38 -9.72 10.08
CA SER A 171 -5.48 -8.44 10.81
C SER A 171 -6.82 -8.31 11.53
N THR A 172 -6.84 -7.59 12.66
CA THR A 172 -8.10 -7.17 13.29
C THR A 172 -8.84 -6.17 12.40
N TRP A 173 -10.15 -6.07 12.53
CA TRP A 173 -10.94 -5.05 11.81
C TRP A 173 -10.49 -3.63 12.11
N GLU A 174 -10.07 -3.36 13.33
CA GLU A 174 -9.55 -2.04 13.73
C GLU A 174 -8.27 -1.71 12.93
N ASN A 175 -7.27 -2.59 12.95
CA ASN A 175 -6.03 -2.40 12.20
C ASN A 175 -6.25 -2.40 10.67
N ALA A 176 -7.18 -3.21 10.19
CA ALA A 176 -7.49 -3.25 8.76
C ALA A 176 -8.17 -1.96 8.28
N LEU A 177 -9.11 -1.40 9.04
CA LEU A 177 -9.82 -0.19 8.64
C LEU A 177 -8.97 1.07 8.87
N PHE A 178 -8.44 1.25 10.07
CA PHE A 178 -7.69 2.46 10.45
C PHE A 178 -6.21 2.40 10.05
N GLY A 179 -5.64 1.21 9.90
CA GLY A 179 -4.31 1.00 9.33
C GLY A 179 -4.38 0.89 7.81
N ALA A 180 -4.63 -0.30 7.28
CA ALA A 180 -4.58 -0.57 5.85
C ALA A 180 -5.54 0.31 5.03
N GLY A 181 -6.81 0.45 5.45
CA GLY A 181 -7.82 1.24 4.73
C GLY A 181 -7.43 2.72 4.62
N VAL A 182 -6.98 3.34 5.72
CA VAL A 182 -6.51 4.74 5.69
C VAL A 182 -5.24 4.87 4.84
N GLY A 183 -4.30 3.93 4.94
CA GLY A 183 -3.12 3.89 4.05
C GLY A 183 -3.50 3.81 2.57
N SER A 184 -4.47 2.97 2.24
CA SER A 184 -5.00 2.84 0.88
C SER A 184 -5.55 4.16 0.31
N LEU A 185 -6.18 5.01 1.14
CA LEU A 185 -6.62 6.34 0.71
C LEU A 185 -5.44 7.22 0.27
N LEU A 186 -4.33 7.18 1.02
CA LEU A 186 -3.11 7.91 0.66
C LEU A 186 -2.51 7.40 -0.66
N PHE A 187 -2.29 6.10 -0.76
CA PHE A 187 -1.65 5.50 -1.94
C PHE A 187 -2.51 5.71 -3.20
N GLY A 188 -3.82 5.51 -3.08
CA GLY A 188 -4.76 5.75 -4.17
C GLY A 188 -4.80 7.23 -4.57
N MET A 189 -4.77 8.18 -3.63
CA MET A 189 -4.74 9.60 -3.94
C MET A 189 -3.42 10.00 -4.60
N ALA A 190 -2.28 9.44 -4.14
CA ALA A 190 -0.98 9.62 -4.77
C ALA A 190 -0.96 9.06 -6.21
N ALA A 191 -1.55 7.87 -6.44
CA ALA A 191 -1.71 7.28 -7.77
C ALA A 191 -2.51 8.19 -8.70
N ILE A 192 -3.62 8.75 -8.24
CA ILE A 192 -4.47 9.67 -9.03
C ILE A 192 -3.73 10.98 -9.33
N ALA A 193 -3.14 11.62 -8.32
CA ALA A 193 -2.46 12.91 -8.46
C ALA A 193 -1.26 12.84 -9.40
N THR A 194 -0.50 11.74 -9.36
CA THR A 194 0.69 11.55 -10.21
C THR A 194 0.41 10.87 -11.55
N ARG A 195 -0.83 10.42 -11.77
CA ARG A 195 -1.26 9.65 -12.95
C ARG A 195 -0.41 8.41 -13.23
N GLY A 196 0.11 7.76 -12.15
CA GLY A 196 0.99 6.60 -12.27
C GLY A 196 1.19 5.89 -10.95
N LEU A 197 1.77 4.67 -10.99
CA LEU A 197 1.99 3.85 -9.80
C LEU A 197 3.40 3.98 -9.22
N ALA A 198 4.37 4.53 -9.95
CA ALA A 198 5.77 4.55 -9.48
C ALA A 198 5.96 5.33 -8.17
N LEU A 199 5.28 6.48 -7.99
CA LEU A 199 5.39 7.25 -6.76
C LEU A 199 4.68 6.53 -5.59
N PRO A 200 3.41 6.08 -5.69
CA PRO A 200 2.78 5.35 -4.59
C PRO A 200 3.50 4.03 -4.27
N ILE A 201 4.06 3.30 -5.23
CA ILE A 201 4.89 2.11 -4.95
C ILE A 201 6.08 2.48 -4.07
N GLY A 202 6.81 3.55 -4.38
CA GLY A 202 7.94 4.00 -3.56
C GLY A 202 7.51 4.43 -2.15
N LEU A 203 6.43 5.20 -2.05
CA LEU A 203 5.87 5.67 -0.78
C LEU A 203 5.41 4.50 0.10
N HIS A 204 4.70 3.54 -0.47
CA HIS A 204 4.21 2.35 0.19
C HIS A 204 5.36 1.41 0.63
N ALA A 205 6.34 1.20 -0.25
CA ALA A 205 7.52 0.38 0.08
C ALA A 205 8.32 0.99 1.24
N ALA A 206 8.52 2.31 1.25
CA ALA A 206 9.20 3.00 2.34
C ALA A 206 8.41 2.92 3.65
N TRP A 207 7.07 3.04 3.58
CA TRP A 207 6.21 2.86 4.74
C TRP A 207 6.35 1.44 5.31
N ASN A 208 6.18 0.41 4.49
CA ASN A 208 6.28 -0.99 4.94
C ASN A 208 7.67 -1.33 5.50
N LEU A 209 8.74 -0.85 4.85
CA LEU A 209 10.09 -1.04 5.35
C LEU A 209 10.31 -0.31 6.67
N GLY A 210 9.85 0.94 6.77
CA GLY A 210 9.97 1.75 7.98
C GLY A 210 9.21 1.12 9.14
N ASP A 211 7.97 0.68 8.91
CA ASP A 211 7.15 -0.02 9.89
C ASP A 211 7.84 -1.30 10.39
N TRP A 212 8.43 -2.09 9.49
CA TRP A 212 9.27 -3.23 9.88
C TRP A 212 10.52 -2.79 10.66
N LEU A 213 11.22 -1.76 10.19
CA LEU A 213 12.46 -1.30 10.83
C LEU A 213 12.27 -0.92 12.29
N HIS A 214 11.16 -0.27 12.64
CA HIS A 214 10.90 0.15 14.03
C HIS A 214 10.10 -0.88 14.85
N GLY A 215 9.87 -2.08 14.31
CA GLY A 215 9.26 -3.20 15.02
C GLY A 215 7.73 -3.24 15.00
N GLY A 216 7.08 -2.45 14.16
CA GLY A 216 5.63 -2.46 13.96
C GLY A 216 5.10 -3.72 13.27
N LYS A 217 5.99 -4.52 12.64
CA LYS A 217 5.66 -5.82 12.03
C LYS A 217 6.23 -6.95 12.87
N ASP A 218 5.39 -7.56 13.69
CA ASP A 218 5.67 -8.77 14.49
C ASP A 218 6.96 -8.70 15.33
N MET A 219 7.39 -7.51 15.71
CA MET A 219 8.62 -7.25 16.49
C MET A 219 9.90 -7.78 15.81
N SER A 220 9.87 -8.06 14.51
CA SER A 220 10.98 -8.69 13.78
C SER A 220 12.00 -7.71 13.17
N GLY A 221 11.80 -6.42 13.35
CA GLY A 221 12.59 -5.35 12.74
C GLY A 221 13.96 -5.10 13.37
N LEU A 222 14.68 -4.13 12.80
CA LEU A 222 15.99 -3.69 13.30
C LEU A 222 15.93 -3.10 14.70
N TRP A 223 14.79 -2.51 15.04
CA TRP A 223 14.49 -1.94 16.36
C TRP A 223 13.22 -2.57 16.91
N ARG A 224 13.15 -2.72 18.21
CA ARG A 224 11.93 -3.15 18.90
C ARG A 224 11.47 -2.04 19.84
N PRO A 225 10.16 -1.74 19.88
CA PRO A 225 9.63 -0.77 20.83
C PRO A 225 9.69 -1.32 22.26
N VAL A 226 10.06 -0.47 23.18
CA VAL A 226 10.00 -0.70 24.63
C VAL A 226 9.12 0.37 25.21
N ILE A 227 7.98 -0.04 25.74
CA ILE A 227 6.98 0.85 26.31
C ILE A 227 7.21 0.94 27.81
N VAL A 228 7.11 2.16 28.35
CA VAL A 228 7.20 2.38 29.79
C VAL A 228 6.05 1.65 30.48
N GLU A 229 6.33 0.97 31.60
CA GLU A 229 5.33 0.23 32.36
C GLU A 229 4.12 1.12 32.72
N GLY A 230 2.90 0.60 32.53
CA GLY A 230 1.65 1.33 32.73
C GLY A 230 1.22 2.23 31.56
N PHE A 231 2.05 2.40 30.51
CA PHE A 231 1.73 3.27 29.37
C PHE A 231 1.27 2.52 28.10
N GLN A 232 1.05 1.20 28.15
CA GLN A 232 0.69 0.40 26.97
C GLN A 232 -0.50 1.00 26.18
N SER A 233 -1.65 1.23 26.84
CA SER A 233 -2.84 1.78 26.19
C SER A 233 -2.64 3.20 25.63
N ARG A 234 -1.69 3.95 26.17
CA ARG A 234 -1.34 5.26 25.66
C ARG A 234 -0.46 5.14 24.40
N ALA A 235 0.49 4.22 24.43
CA ALA A 235 1.34 3.91 23.28
C ALA A 235 0.49 3.45 22.08
N ASP A 236 -0.42 2.50 22.30
CA ASP A 236 -1.32 1.96 21.26
C ASP A 236 -2.17 3.08 20.64
N ARG A 237 -2.77 3.94 21.47
CA ARG A 237 -3.54 5.10 20.98
C ARG A 237 -2.67 6.12 20.27
N ALA A 238 -1.49 6.43 20.78
CA ALA A 238 -0.57 7.38 20.15
C ALA A 238 -0.12 6.86 18.76
N GLY A 239 0.20 5.57 18.65
CA GLY A 239 0.52 4.91 17.39
C GLY A 239 -0.62 5.00 16.40
N MET A 240 -1.83 4.53 16.76
CA MET A 240 -2.98 4.53 15.86
C MET A 240 -3.40 5.94 15.45
N ILE A 241 -3.55 6.86 16.39
CA ILE A 241 -3.96 8.25 16.09
C ILE A 241 -2.87 8.94 15.28
N GLY A 242 -1.60 8.79 15.67
CA GLY A 242 -0.46 9.34 14.93
C GLY A 242 -0.42 8.88 13.49
N TYR A 243 -0.62 7.56 13.26
CA TYR A 243 -0.72 6.98 11.93
C TYR A 243 -1.86 7.64 11.12
N VAL A 244 -3.08 7.64 11.64
CA VAL A 244 -4.25 8.17 10.95
C VAL A 244 -4.05 9.65 10.60
N VAL A 245 -3.53 10.46 11.53
CA VAL A 245 -3.26 11.88 11.30
C VAL A 245 -2.23 12.08 10.19
N VAL A 246 -1.11 11.37 10.23
CA VAL A 246 -0.04 11.47 9.22
C VAL A 246 -0.54 11.07 7.84
N MET A 247 -1.26 9.93 7.76
CA MET A 247 -1.79 9.42 6.48
C MET A 247 -2.86 10.33 5.89
N LEU A 248 -3.81 10.82 6.70
CA LEU A 248 -4.86 11.71 6.22
C LEU A 248 -4.30 13.08 5.83
N ALA A 249 -3.35 13.64 6.57
CA ALA A 249 -2.69 14.90 6.20
C ALA A 249 -2.00 14.78 4.83
N ALA A 250 -1.26 13.69 4.60
CA ALA A 250 -0.63 13.42 3.31
C ALA A 250 -1.66 13.18 2.19
N THR A 251 -2.76 12.46 2.48
CA THR A 251 -3.88 12.26 1.54
C THR A 251 -4.49 13.60 1.10
N LEU A 252 -4.75 14.50 2.05
CA LEU A 252 -5.25 15.84 1.78
C LEU A 252 -4.25 16.67 0.96
N GLY A 253 -2.95 16.53 1.21
CA GLY A 253 -1.91 17.17 0.40
C GLY A 253 -1.94 16.74 -1.07
N PHE A 254 -2.04 15.43 -1.34
CA PHE A 254 -2.18 14.91 -2.71
C PHE A 254 -3.51 15.29 -3.36
N TRP A 255 -4.61 15.28 -2.58
CA TRP A 255 -5.92 15.73 -3.07
C TRP A 255 -5.91 17.21 -3.48
N TRP A 256 -5.31 18.08 -2.67
CA TRP A 256 -5.18 19.50 -2.96
C TRP A 256 -4.31 19.74 -4.22
N TRP A 257 -3.20 19.02 -4.33
CA TRP A 257 -2.37 19.04 -5.54
C TRP A 257 -3.16 18.61 -6.77
N HIS A 258 -3.88 17.50 -6.69
CA HIS A 258 -4.73 17.02 -7.78
C HIS A 258 -5.76 18.08 -8.20
N ARG A 259 -6.48 18.69 -7.25
CA ARG A 259 -7.46 19.75 -7.54
C ARG A 259 -6.86 20.94 -8.24
N LYS A 260 -5.71 21.43 -7.81
CA LYS A 260 -4.99 22.53 -8.46
C LYS A 260 -4.59 22.18 -9.90
N ALA A 261 -4.07 20.96 -10.12
CA ALA A 261 -3.61 20.50 -11.42
C ALA A 261 -4.76 20.29 -12.43
N THR A 262 -5.99 20.02 -11.95
CA THR A 262 -7.18 19.81 -12.81
C THR A 262 -8.05 21.05 -12.99
N GLY A 263 -7.72 22.17 -12.34
CA GLY A 263 -8.54 23.39 -12.40
C GLY A 263 -9.90 23.26 -11.69
N ALA A 264 -10.16 22.18 -10.98
CA ALA A 264 -11.43 21.91 -10.29
C ALA A 264 -11.67 22.78 -9.03
N GLY A 265 -11.03 23.93 -8.95
CA GLY A 265 -11.14 24.90 -7.86
C GLY A 265 -11.50 26.31 -8.32
N ARG A 266 -11.87 26.48 -9.60
CA ARG A 266 -12.40 27.74 -10.12
C ARG A 266 -13.89 27.65 -10.38
#